data_1e028946dbcb2f8f135d238cc2d81066
#
_entry.id   1e028946dbcb2f8f135d238cc2d81066
#
_cell.length_a   1.000
_cell.length_b   1.000
_cell.length_c   1.000
_cell.angle_alpha   90.00
_cell.angle_beta   90.00
_cell.angle_gamma   90.00
#
_symmetry.space_group_name_H-M   'P 1'
#
loop_
_entity.id
_entity.type
_entity.pdbx_description
1 polymer ?
#
loop_
_entity_poly.entity_id
_entity_poly.type
_entity_poly.pdbx_seq_one_letter_code
_entity_poly.pdbx_strand_id
1 'polypeptide(L)'
;ASDVYKRQINRSDYNTISNIDIPEEISTEYIQYRPDMKKAEEYIQKTGIDVKIARRDFLPKFTIYGQAGFNAYDWCRIFAPHTFLSNIGVAPSLDLFTGGYKKAKLRYNKLEYEKALQIYQKTILTSIQELNDAMMSVKTSNKNYQNSLERFNLEKEKLELANNQFKIGARSKLDNMKDNQAILIMEEDMVTNNINKVISSINLYKATGGQDYTKPSTNL
;
A
#
# COMPACT_ATOMS: atom_id res chain seq x y z
N ALA A 1 -13.90 24.84 -0.64
CA ALA A 1 -13.65 23.40 -0.39
C ALA A 1 -14.37 22.45 -1.38
N SER A 2 -15.29 22.95 -2.18
CA SER A 2 -16.11 22.14 -3.10
C SER A 2 -15.44 21.83 -4.46
N ASP A 3 -14.40 22.54 -4.86
CA ASP A 3 -13.80 22.41 -6.20
C ASP A 3 -12.65 21.38 -6.30
N VAL A 4 -12.15 20.90 -5.18
CA VAL A 4 -11.05 19.91 -5.17
C VAL A 4 -11.53 18.51 -5.61
N TYR A 5 -12.82 18.22 -5.44
CA TYR A 5 -13.41 16.92 -5.82
C TYR A 5 -13.95 16.86 -7.26
N LYS A 6 -13.92 17.97 -8.01
CA LYS A 6 -14.38 18.01 -9.41
C LYS A 6 -13.29 17.77 -10.45
N ARG A 7 -12.11 17.29 -10.09
CA ARG A 7 -11.24 16.65 -11.08
C ARG A 7 -11.93 15.35 -11.50
N GLN A 8 -12.76 15.46 -12.53
CA GLN A 8 -13.26 14.28 -13.23
C GLN A 8 -12.04 13.47 -13.64
N ILE A 9 -11.92 12.29 -13.04
CA ILE A 9 -11.02 11.26 -13.53
C ILE A 9 -11.51 11.01 -14.95
N ASN A 10 -10.69 11.35 -15.95
CA ASN A 10 -10.97 10.98 -17.33
C ASN A 10 -11.21 9.47 -17.32
N ARG A 11 -12.44 9.06 -17.59
CA ARG A 11 -12.76 7.64 -17.71
C ARG A 11 -11.99 7.16 -18.94
N SER A 12 -10.91 6.46 -18.70
CA SER A 12 -10.22 5.71 -19.75
C SER A 12 -11.23 4.77 -20.38
N ASP A 13 -11.19 4.68 -21.71
CA ASP A 13 -12.08 3.78 -22.41
C ASP A 13 -11.83 2.35 -21.88
N TYR A 14 -12.91 1.65 -21.51
CA TYR A 14 -12.88 0.30 -20.94
C TYR A 14 -12.05 -0.67 -21.82
N ASN A 15 -12.11 -0.51 -23.12
CA ASN A 15 -11.35 -1.33 -24.08
C ASN A 15 -9.84 -1.13 -23.97
N THR A 16 -9.38 0.05 -23.54
CA THR A 16 -7.94 0.33 -23.36
C THR A 16 -7.41 -0.33 -22.07
N ILE A 17 -8.24 -0.41 -21.04
CA ILE A 17 -7.86 -1.03 -19.74
C ILE A 17 -7.87 -2.56 -19.84
N SER A 18 -8.72 -3.13 -20.68
CA SER A 18 -8.85 -4.60 -20.80
C SER A 18 -7.69 -5.28 -21.53
N ASN A 19 -6.84 -4.53 -22.24
CA ASN A 19 -5.71 -5.02 -23.03
C ASN A 19 -4.33 -4.81 -22.39
N ILE A 20 -4.25 -4.95 -21.05
CA ILE A 20 -2.97 -4.89 -20.36
C ILE A 20 -2.21 -6.20 -20.63
N ASP A 21 -1.07 -6.09 -21.30
CA ASP A 21 -0.13 -7.20 -21.49
C ASP A 21 0.61 -7.44 -20.17
N ILE A 22 0.56 -8.68 -19.68
CA ILE A 22 1.08 -9.04 -18.36
C ILE A 22 2.26 -9.97 -18.58
N PRO A 23 3.45 -9.61 -18.09
CA PRO A 23 4.63 -10.45 -18.21
C PRO A 23 4.43 -11.79 -17.48
N GLU A 24 4.99 -12.85 -18.02
CA GLU A 24 4.91 -14.19 -17.43
C GLU A 24 5.66 -14.28 -16.09
N GLU A 25 6.68 -13.46 -15.92
CA GLU A 25 7.50 -13.38 -14.69
C GLU A 25 7.67 -11.92 -14.23
N ILE A 26 7.47 -11.71 -12.94
CA ILE A 26 7.70 -10.43 -12.29
C ILE A 26 8.80 -10.61 -11.25
N SER A 27 9.84 -9.76 -11.32
CA SER A 27 10.93 -9.79 -10.34
C SER A 27 10.41 -9.48 -8.93
N THR A 28 10.88 -10.24 -7.95
CA THR A 28 10.61 -9.99 -6.53
C THR A 28 11.21 -8.67 -6.03
N GLU A 29 12.07 -8.02 -6.82
CA GLU A 29 12.64 -6.70 -6.50
C GLU A 29 11.57 -5.62 -6.38
N TYR A 30 10.43 -5.75 -7.09
CA TYR A 30 9.33 -4.80 -6.99
C TYR A 30 8.72 -4.70 -5.59
N ILE A 31 8.89 -5.72 -4.74
CA ILE A 31 8.40 -5.73 -3.36
C ILE A 31 9.00 -4.59 -2.52
N GLN A 32 10.27 -4.20 -2.78
CA GLN A 32 10.93 -3.11 -2.07
C GLN A 32 10.24 -1.73 -2.23
N TYR A 33 9.50 -1.55 -3.30
CA TYR A 33 8.77 -0.30 -3.56
C TYR A 33 7.43 -0.21 -2.83
N ARG A 34 6.99 -1.29 -2.21
CA ARG A 34 5.72 -1.36 -1.47
C ARG A 34 5.76 -0.44 -0.25
N PRO A 35 4.67 0.31 0.00
CA PRO A 35 4.59 1.21 1.16
C PRO A 35 4.67 0.49 2.51
N ASP A 36 4.16 -0.75 2.61
CA ASP A 36 4.22 -1.57 3.82
C ASP A 36 5.66 -2.02 4.15
N MET A 37 6.45 -2.33 3.13
CA MET A 37 7.87 -2.64 3.27
C MET A 37 8.65 -1.43 3.79
N LYS A 38 8.47 -0.25 3.16
CA LYS A 38 9.09 1.01 3.61
C LYS A 38 8.72 1.34 5.06
N LYS A 39 7.44 1.18 5.41
CA LYS A 39 6.97 1.37 6.79
C LYS A 39 7.65 0.42 7.77
N ALA A 40 7.84 -0.84 7.41
CA ALA A 40 8.51 -1.81 8.26
C ALA A 40 10.00 -1.50 8.44
N GLU A 41 10.69 -1.03 7.39
CA GLU A 41 12.08 -0.57 7.45
C GLU A 41 12.24 0.66 8.35
N GLU A 42 11.38 1.67 8.19
CA GLU A 42 11.38 2.86 9.05
C GLU A 42 11.10 2.50 10.51
N TYR A 43 10.25 1.50 10.75
CA TYR A 43 9.98 1.02 12.11
C TYR A 43 11.21 0.36 12.75
N ILE A 44 12.01 -0.40 12.00
CA ILE A 44 13.30 -0.93 12.46
C ILE A 44 14.27 0.22 12.80
N GLN A 45 14.37 1.21 11.92
CA GLN A 45 15.25 2.36 12.15
C GLN A 45 14.84 3.12 13.41
N LYS A 46 13.53 3.40 13.58
CA LYS A 46 13.00 4.05 14.77
C LYS A 46 13.34 3.28 16.04
N THR A 47 13.02 1.99 16.11
CA THR A 47 13.29 1.17 17.30
C THR A 47 14.78 1.02 17.57
N GLY A 48 15.63 1.00 16.54
CA GLY A 48 17.08 1.05 16.66
C GLY A 48 17.58 2.35 17.28
N ILE A 49 16.96 3.48 16.94
CA ILE A 49 17.25 4.78 17.57
C ILE A 49 16.80 4.77 19.03
N ASP A 50 15.63 4.23 19.36
CA ASP A 50 15.12 4.12 20.73
C ASP A 50 16.07 3.31 21.63
N VAL A 51 16.68 2.23 21.10
CA VAL A 51 17.74 1.48 21.80
C VAL A 51 18.97 2.36 22.04
N LYS A 52 19.40 3.16 21.05
CA LYS A 52 20.53 4.09 21.20
C LYS A 52 20.24 5.16 22.25
N ILE A 53 19.02 5.71 22.27
CA ILE A 53 18.59 6.68 23.29
C ILE A 53 18.62 6.05 24.68
N ALA A 54 18.05 4.85 24.84
CA ALA A 54 18.06 4.15 26.13
C ALA A 54 19.47 3.81 26.65
N ARG A 55 20.43 3.56 25.74
CA ARG A 55 21.86 3.42 26.12
C ARG A 55 22.46 4.75 26.57
N ARG A 56 22.11 5.87 25.93
CA ARG A 56 22.58 7.21 26.29
C ARG A 56 22.02 7.69 27.63
N ASP A 57 20.88 7.18 28.09
CA ASP A 57 20.31 7.49 29.41
C ASP A 57 21.25 7.08 30.59
N PHE A 58 22.25 6.23 30.32
CA PHE A 58 23.29 5.88 31.31
C PHE A 58 24.46 6.88 31.35
N LEU A 59 24.54 7.81 30.38
CA LEU A 59 25.57 8.85 30.36
C LEU A 59 25.11 10.11 31.07
N PRO A 60 26.06 10.95 31.56
CA PRO A 60 25.72 12.25 32.09
C PRO A 60 25.00 13.13 31.06
N LYS A 61 23.96 13.82 31.50
CA LYS A 61 23.25 14.82 30.69
C LYS A 61 23.84 16.18 31.01
N PHE A 62 24.17 16.94 29.97
CA PHE A 62 24.64 18.31 30.09
C PHE A 62 23.51 19.26 29.67
N THR A 63 23.00 20.03 30.60
CA THR A 63 21.96 21.02 30.32
C THR A 63 22.60 22.40 30.30
N ILE A 64 22.49 23.10 29.19
CA ILE A 64 22.87 24.47 29.03
C ILE A 64 21.65 25.34 29.34
N TYR A 65 21.76 26.27 30.27
CA TYR A 65 20.70 27.19 30.62
C TYR A 65 21.19 28.64 30.52
N GLY A 66 20.30 29.52 30.12
CA GLY A 66 20.54 30.96 30.07
C GLY A 66 19.33 31.67 30.65
N GLN A 67 19.60 32.66 31.49
CA GLN A 67 18.60 33.57 32.02
C GLN A 67 19.00 34.99 31.70
N ALA A 68 18.03 35.78 31.26
CA ALA A 68 18.18 37.22 31.11
C ALA A 68 16.89 37.88 31.64
N GLY A 69 17.03 38.89 32.48
CA GLY A 69 15.88 39.56 33.05
C GLY A 69 16.27 40.86 33.78
N PHE A 70 15.27 41.58 34.22
CA PHE A 70 15.42 42.77 35.01
C PHE A 70 14.95 42.48 36.45
N ASN A 71 15.73 42.85 37.43
CA ASN A 71 15.40 42.72 38.86
C ASN A 71 15.35 44.09 39.49
N ALA A 72 14.14 44.60 39.75
CA ALA A 72 13.92 45.90 40.38
C ALA A 72 12.85 45.80 41.46
N TYR A 73 13.06 46.53 42.58
CA TYR A 73 12.07 46.66 43.64
C TYR A 73 10.97 47.66 43.32
N ASP A 74 11.25 48.62 42.40
CA ASP A 74 10.32 49.66 41.97
C ASP A 74 9.99 49.55 40.48
N TRP A 75 8.73 49.69 40.14
CA TRP A 75 8.24 49.66 38.77
C TRP A 75 8.89 50.72 37.87
N CYS A 76 9.22 51.91 38.45
CA CYS A 76 9.86 52.99 37.70
C CYS A 76 11.31 52.72 37.30
N ARG A 77 11.95 51.67 37.86
CA ARG A 77 13.37 51.37 37.67
C ARG A 77 13.61 50.04 36.95
N ILE A 78 12.56 49.37 36.47
CA ILE A 78 12.67 48.03 35.85
C ILE A 78 13.67 48.04 34.68
N PHE A 79 13.68 49.08 33.85
CA PHE A 79 14.54 49.18 32.67
C PHE A 79 15.85 49.96 32.91
N ALA A 80 16.22 50.20 34.14
CA ALA A 80 17.50 50.84 34.45
C ALA A 80 18.66 49.85 34.11
N PRO A 81 19.78 50.32 33.55
CA PRO A 81 20.90 49.45 33.13
C PRO A 81 21.47 48.57 34.28
N HIS A 82 21.39 49.03 35.52
CA HIS A 82 21.89 48.33 36.70
C HIS A 82 20.93 47.25 37.22
N THR A 83 19.73 47.14 36.71
CA THR A 83 18.74 46.10 37.06
C THR A 83 18.77 44.90 36.11
N PHE A 84 19.51 44.99 35.02
CA PHE A 84 19.67 43.89 34.06
C PHE A 84 20.60 42.83 34.65
N LEU A 85 20.08 41.59 34.69
CA LEU A 85 20.83 40.41 35.12
C LEU A 85 20.85 39.40 33.96
N SER A 86 22.01 38.89 33.67
CA SER A 86 22.15 37.76 32.75
C SER A 86 23.08 36.72 33.33
N ASN A 87 22.70 35.46 33.21
CA ASN A 87 23.60 34.36 33.54
C ASN A 87 23.48 33.26 32.45
N ILE A 88 24.59 32.58 32.22
CA ILE A 88 24.68 31.39 31.39
C ILE A 88 25.42 30.34 32.21
N GLY A 89 24.90 29.13 32.23
CA GLY A 89 25.54 28.06 32.98
C GLY A 89 25.36 26.70 32.27
N VAL A 90 26.19 25.75 32.68
CA VAL A 90 26.12 24.35 32.26
C VAL A 90 25.95 23.50 33.53
N ALA A 91 24.88 22.72 33.57
CA ALA A 91 24.61 21.80 34.67
C ALA A 91 24.74 20.35 34.21
N PRO A 92 25.79 19.62 34.58
CA PRO A 92 25.84 18.19 34.41
C PRO A 92 24.94 17.48 35.41
N SER A 93 24.16 16.51 34.96
CA SER A 93 23.32 15.65 35.81
C SER A 93 23.49 14.19 35.46
N LEU A 94 23.66 13.33 36.46
CA LEU A 94 23.75 11.88 36.29
C LEU A 94 22.95 11.21 37.42
N ASP A 95 21.94 10.44 37.03
CA ASP A 95 21.19 9.61 37.95
C ASP A 95 21.96 8.35 38.25
N LEU A 96 22.58 8.25 39.43
CA LEU A 96 23.39 7.09 39.84
C LEU A 96 22.54 5.87 40.19
N PHE A 97 21.35 6.09 40.75
CA PHE A 97 20.45 5.04 41.18
C PHE A 97 19.00 5.33 40.71
N THR A 98 18.45 4.43 39.91
CA THR A 98 17.09 4.56 39.37
C THR A 98 16.22 3.34 39.66
N GLY A 99 16.55 2.54 40.69
CA GLY A 99 15.77 1.35 41.06
C GLY A 99 15.63 0.31 39.91
N GLY A 100 16.62 0.26 38.99
CA GLY A 100 16.56 -0.63 37.85
C GLY A 100 15.77 -0.14 36.61
N TYR A 101 15.13 1.04 36.69
CA TYR A 101 14.30 1.61 35.62
C TYR A 101 15.06 1.72 34.28
N LYS A 102 16.28 2.31 34.28
CA LYS A 102 17.07 2.49 33.06
C LYS A 102 17.42 1.13 32.42
N LYS A 103 17.71 0.11 33.23
CA LYS A 103 18.02 -1.26 32.76
C LYS A 103 16.79 -1.93 32.15
N ALA A 104 15.64 -1.80 32.81
CA ALA A 104 14.37 -2.32 32.31
C ALA A 104 13.95 -1.64 31.00
N LYS A 105 14.07 -0.30 30.91
CA LYS A 105 13.83 0.48 29.70
C LYS A 105 14.72 0.04 28.53
N LEU A 106 16.02 -0.15 28.78
CA LEU A 106 16.92 -0.64 27.74
C LEU A 106 16.55 -2.05 27.25
N ARG A 107 16.18 -2.93 28.19
CA ARG A 107 15.73 -4.29 27.85
C ARG A 107 14.44 -4.24 27.01
N TYR A 108 13.47 -3.42 27.39
CA TYR A 108 12.23 -3.22 26.67
C TYR A 108 12.49 -2.74 25.24
N ASN A 109 13.30 -1.71 25.05
CA ASN A 109 13.61 -1.19 23.71
C ASN A 109 14.35 -2.21 22.84
N LYS A 110 15.22 -3.07 23.41
CA LYS A 110 15.85 -4.15 22.68
C LYS A 110 14.82 -5.17 22.18
N LEU A 111 13.87 -5.56 23.03
CA LEU A 111 12.79 -6.48 22.65
C LEU A 111 11.87 -5.88 21.59
N GLU A 112 11.57 -4.56 21.66
CA GLU A 112 10.81 -3.88 20.60
C GLU A 112 11.58 -3.85 19.27
N TYR A 113 12.90 -3.70 19.30
CA TYR A 113 13.73 -3.80 18.09
C TYR A 113 13.72 -5.22 17.50
N GLU A 114 13.84 -6.25 18.31
CA GLU A 114 13.73 -7.66 17.88
C GLU A 114 12.34 -7.93 17.27
N LYS A 115 11.29 -7.43 17.89
CA LYS A 115 9.92 -7.51 17.37
C LYS A 115 9.78 -6.79 16.02
N ALA A 116 10.40 -5.63 15.85
CA ALA A 116 10.40 -4.90 14.57
C ALA A 116 11.06 -5.73 13.46
N LEU A 117 12.16 -6.44 13.75
CA LEU A 117 12.81 -7.35 12.80
C LEU A 117 11.87 -8.51 12.40
N GLN A 118 11.15 -9.09 13.35
CA GLN A 118 10.17 -10.16 13.06
C GLN A 118 9.01 -9.66 12.20
N ILE A 119 8.53 -8.44 12.47
CA ILE A 119 7.48 -7.79 11.66
C ILE A 119 7.99 -7.59 10.22
N TYR A 120 9.20 -7.10 10.04
CA TYR A 120 9.80 -6.92 8.73
C TYR A 120 9.89 -8.23 7.95
N GLN A 121 10.43 -9.29 8.57
CA GLN A 121 10.49 -10.63 7.96
C GLN A 121 9.11 -11.14 7.55
N LYS A 122 8.12 -10.99 8.43
CA LYS A 122 6.74 -11.35 8.13
C LYS A 122 6.20 -10.55 6.94
N THR A 123 6.46 -9.24 6.89
CA THR A 123 6.00 -8.38 5.79
C THR A 123 6.60 -8.83 4.45
N ILE A 124 7.89 -9.20 4.41
CA ILE A 124 8.54 -9.76 3.20
C ILE A 124 7.80 -11.02 2.74
N LEU A 125 7.61 -11.98 3.64
CA LEU A 125 6.97 -13.26 3.29
C LEU A 125 5.54 -13.06 2.79
N THR A 126 4.76 -12.19 3.46
CA THR A 126 3.40 -11.85 3.05
C THR A 126 3.40 -11.15 1.69
N SER A 127 4.33 -10.23 1.44
CA SER A 127 4.43 -9.53 0.16
C SER A 127 4.76 -10.46 -1.00
N ILE A 128 5.65 -11.44 -0.78
CA ILE A 128 5.96 -12.48 -1.78
C ILE A 128 4.72 -13.34 -2.07
N GLN A 129 4.02 -13.75 -1.02
CA GLN A 129 2.79 -14.54 -1.18
C GLN A 129 1.73 -13.74 -1.96
N GLU A 130 1.45 -12.49 -1.57
CA GLU A 130 0.48 -11.64 -2.26
C GLU A 130 0.84 -11.41 -3.72
N LEU A 131 2.12 -11.25 -4.05
CA LEU A 131 2.59 -11.13 -5.43
C LEU A 131 2.32 -12.40 -6.22
N ASN A 132 2.66 -13.58 -5.68
CA ASN A 132 2.41 -14.86 -6.32
C ASN A 132 0.91 -15.13 -6.52
N ASP A 133 0.10 -14.84 -5.50
CA ASP A 133 -1.36 -15.00 -5.56
C ASP A 133 -1.97 -14.06 -6.62
N ALA A 134 -1.48 -12.83 -6.71
CA ALA A 134 -1.91 -11.87 -7.71
C ALA A 134 -1.54 -12.33 -9.14
N MET A 135 -0.32 -12.83 -9.37
CA MET A 135 0.10 -13.37 -10.66
C MET A 135 -0.75 -14.57 -11.07
N MET A 136 -1.01 -15.49 -10.13
CA MET A 136 -1.86 -16.67 -10.40
C MET A 136 -3.31 -16.26 -10.70
N SER A 137 -3.84 -15.27 -9.95
CA SER A 137 -5.18 -14.72 -10.19
C SER A 137 -5.30 -14.11 -11.58
N VAL A 138 -4.32 -13.37 -12.05
CA VAL A 138 -4.29 -12.80 -13.40
C VAL A 138 -4.28 -13.87 -14.44
N LYS A 139 -3.40 -14.89 -14.33
CA LYS A 139 -3.32 -16.01 -15.26
C LYS A 139 -4.66 -16.77 -15.34
N THR A 140 -5.27 -17.02 -14.21
CA THR A 140 -6.55 -17.73 -14.11
C THR A 140 -7.69 -16.90 -14.71
N SER A 141 -7.78 -15.61 -14.37
CA SER A 141 -8.82 -14.70 -14.86
C SER A 141 -8.72 -14.50 -16.37
N ASN A 142 -7.50 -14.40 -16.91
CA ASN A 142 -7.29 -14.32 -18.35
C ASN A 142 -7.77 -15.58 -19.07
N LYS A 143 -7.44 -16.77 -18.53
CA LYS A 143 -7.92 -18.05 -19.08
C LYS A 143 -9.45 -18.16 -19.01
N ASN A 144 -10.06 -17.75 -17.90
CA ASN A 144 -11.51 -17.77 -17.72
C ASN A 144 -12.20 -16.84 -18.73
N TYR A 145 -11.64 -15.65 -18.95
CA TYR A 145 -12.15 -14.73 -19.96
C TYR A 145 -12.06 -15.32 -21.37
N GLN A 146 -10.94 -15.92 -21.76
CA GLN A 146 -10.81 -16.57 -23.06
C GLN A 146 -11.81 -17.70 -23.25
N ASN A 147 -11.99 -18.54 -22.24
CA ASN A 147 -12.98 -19.62 -22.26
C ASN A 147 -14.43 -19.10 -22.37
N SER A 148 -14.77 -18.00 -21.66
CA SER A 148 -16.11 -17.42 -21.74
C SER A 148 -16.35 -16.74 -23.09
N LEU A 149 -15.33 -16.11 -23.66
CA LEU A 149 -15.40 -15.54 -25.02
C LEU A 149 -15.64 -16.62 -26.09
N GLU A 150 -14.93 -17.75 -26.01
CA GLU A 150 -15.12 -18.88 -26.89
C GLU A 150 -16.55 -19.45 -26.78
N ARG A 151 -17.05 -19.65 -25.55
CA ARG A 151 -18.42 -20.12 -25.33
C ARG A 151 -19.46 -19.14 -25.85
N PHE A 152 -19.27 -17.85 -25.68
CA PHE A 152 -20.16 -16.82 -26.19
C PHE A 152 -20.20 -16.88 -27.75
N ASN A 153 -19.04 -17.00 -28.41
CA ASN A 153 -18.97 -17.09 -29.86
C ASN A 153 -19.67 -18.35 -30.38
N LEU A 154 -19.47 -19.50 -29.74
CA LEU A 154 -20.16 -20.75 -30.10
C LEU A 154 -21.68 -20.65 -29.92
N GLU A 155 -22.14 -20.01 -28.82
CA GLU A 155 -23.58 -19.84 -28.63
C GLU A 155 -24.20 -18.85 -29.59
N LYS A 156 -23.45 -17.83 -30.04
CA LYS A 156 -23.85 -16.89 -31.09
C LYS A 156 -24.05 -17.62 -32.45
N GLU A 157 -23.12 -18.50 -32.81
CA GLU A 157 -23.27 -19.33 -34.02
C GLU A 157 -24.50 -20.25 -33.96
N LYS A 158 -24.73 -20.89 -32.79
CA LYS A 158 -25.91 -21.71 -32.56
C LYS A 158 -27.21 -20.89 -32.65
N LEU A 159 -27.22 -19.68 -32.13
CA LEU A 159 -28.37 -18.80 -32.20
C LEU A 159 -28.69 -18.41 -33.65
N GLU A 160 -27.67 -18.14 -34.48
CA GLU A 160 -27.86 -17.86 -35.90
C GLU A 160 -28.50 -19.03 -36.62
N LEU A 161 -28.06 -20.26 -36.36
CA LEU A 161 -28.66 -21.49 -36.91
C LEU A 161 -30.10 -21.68 -36.39
N ALA A 162 -30.33 -21.47 -35.10
CA ALA A 162 -31.67 -21.57 -34.49
C ALA A 162 -32.66 -20.55 -35.08
N ASN A 163 -32.22 -19.32 -35.32
CA ASN A 163 -33.01 -18.27 -35.96
C ASN A 163 -33.37 -18.63 -37.42
N ASN A 164 -32.45 -19.23 -38.15
CA ASN A 164 -32.74 -19.71 -39.53
C ASN A 164 -33.76 -20.84 -39.49
N GLN A 165 -33.65 -21.81 -38.56
CA GLN A 165 -34.62 -22.89 -38.39
C GLN A 165 -36.01 -22.36 -38.01
N PHE A 166 -36.07 -21.35 -37.16
CA PHE A 166 -37.31 -20.67 -36.75
C PHE A 166 -37.98 -20.00 -37.98
N LYS A 167 -37.22 -19.28 -38.81
CA LYS A 167 -37.72 -18.61 -40.01
C LYS A 167 -38.39 -19.58 -41.01
N ILE A 168 -37.87 -20.80 -41.12
CA ILE A 168 -38.43 -21.85 -42.03
C ILE A 168 -39.50 -22.70 -41.34
N GLY A 169 -39.91 -22.35 -40.07
CA GLY A 169 -40.93 -23.07 -39.33
C GLY A 169 -40.48 -24.40 -38.71
N ALA A 170 -39.20 -24.74 -38.76
CA ALA A 170 -38.67 -25.99 -38.22
C ALA A 170 -38.40 -25.93 -36.70
N ARG A 171 -38.60 -24.77 -36.05
CA ARG A 171 -38.35 -24.55 -34.60
C ARG A 171 -39.52 -23.79 -33.94
N SER A 172 -39.85 -24.15 -32.69
CA SER A 172 -40.91 -23.47 -31.96
C SER A 172 -40.49 -22.07 -31.50
N LYS A 173 -41.47 -21.17 -31.28
CA LYS A 173 -41.23 -19.84 -30.72
C LYS A 173 -40.63 -19.90 -29.30
N LEU A 174 -41.08 -20.88 -28.50
CA LEU A 174 -40.60 -21.05 -27.15
C LEU A 174 -39.13 -21.44 -27.13
N ASP A 175 -38.69 -22.33 -27.99
CA ASP A 175 -37.30 -22.76 -28.08
C ASP A 175 -36.40 -21.64 -28.58
N ASN A 176 -36.86 -20.84 -29.58
CA ASN A 176 -36.13 -19.67 -30.04
C ASN A 176 -35.98 -18.59 -28.91
N MET A 177 -36.98 -18.41 -28.05
CA MET A 177 -36.87 -17.53 -26.92
C MET A 177 -35.87 -18.03 -25.88
N LYS A 178 -35.80 -19.35 -25.63
CA LYS A 178 -34.80 -19.96 -24.74
C LYS A 178 -33.38 -19.76 -25.26
N ASP A 179 -33.16 -19.90 -26.56
CA ASP A 179 -31.86 -19.67 -27.18
C ASP A 179 -31.41 -18.20 -27.08
N ASN A 180 -32.35 -17.25 -27.25
CA ASN A 180 -32.09 -15.84 -27.05
C ASN A 180 -31.77 -15.52 -25.56
N GLN A 181 -32.40 -16.23 -24.60
CA GLN A 181 -32.05 -16.11 -23.17
C GLN A 181 -30.67 -16.69 -22.90
N ALA A 182 -30.32 -17.82 -23.52
CA ALA A 182 -29.03 -18.48 -23.31
C ALA A 182 -27.86 -17.58 -23.74
N ILE A 183 -27.96 -16.90 -24.88
CA ILE A 183 -26.90 -15.99 -25.33
C ILE A 183 -26.72 -14.78 -24.38
N LEU A 184 -27.81 -14.25 -23.83
CA LEU A 184 -27.71 -13.14 -22.86
C LEU A 184 -26.98 -13.56 -21.57
N ILE A 185 -27.22 -14.80 -21.10
CA ILE A 185 -26.50 -15.36 -19.96
C ILE A 185 -25.01 -15.55 -20.29
N MET A 186 -24.66 -16.01 -21.49
CA MET A 186 -23.26 -16.15 -21.90
C MET A 186 -22.56 -14.80 -22.09
N GLU A 187 -23.28 -13.80 -22.56
CA GLU A 187 -22.77 -12.42 -22.65
C GLU A 187 -22.48 -11.83 -21.26
N GLU A 188 -23.38 -12.02 -20.30
CA GLU A 188 -23.20 -11.61 -18.91
C GLU A 188 -21.97 -12.30 -18.27
N ASP A 189 -21.81 -13.62 -18.48
CA ASP A 189 -20.65 -14.37 -18.00
C ASP A 189 -19.35 -13.85 -18.62
N MET A 190 -19.32 -13.60 -19.94
CA MET A 190 -18.16 -13.03 -20.64
C MET A 190 -17.79 -11.64 -20.08
N VAL A 191 -18.76 -10.74 -19.89
CA VAL A 191 -18.54 -9.41 -19.34
C VAL A 191 -18.02 -9.50 -17.90
N THR A 192 -18.60 -10.37 -17.10
CA THR A 192 -18.19 -10.61 -15.71
C THR A 192 -16.75 -11.11 -15.65
N ASN A 193 -16.37 -12.07 -16.48
CA ASN A 193 -15.01 -12.58 -16.54
C ASN A 193 -14.01 -11.53 -17.04
N ASN A 194 -14.42 -10.63 -17.95
CA ASN A 194 -13.59 -9.51 -18.37
C ASN A 194 -13.36 -8.50 -17.24
N ILE A 195 -14.39 -8.19 -16.46
CA ILE A 195 -14.25 -7.35 -15.25
C ILE A 195 -13.30 -7.99 -14.25
N ASN A 196 -13.43 -9.29 -14.00
CA ASN A 196 -12.54 -10.04 -13.11
C ASN A 196 -11.07 -10.01 -13.57
N LYS A 197 -10.84 -10.10 -14.89
CA LYS A 197 -9.50 -9.93 -15.50
C LYS A 197 -8.91 -8.55 -15.17
N VAL A 198 -9.69 -7.48 -15.34
CA VAL A 198 -9.26 -6.11 -15.02
C VAL A 198 -8.97 -5.96 -13.53
N ILE A 199 -9.85 -6.47 -12.65
CA ILE A 199 -9.65 -6.43 -11.19
C ILE A 199 -8.36 -7.16 -10.80
N SER A 200 -8.10 -8.33 -11.36
CA SER A 200 -6.88 -9.10 -11.10
C SER A 200 -5.63 -8.33 -11.53
N SER A 201 -5.66 -7.64 -12.66
CA SER A 201 -4.56 -6.78 -13.13
C SER A 201 -4.30 -5.59 -12.19
N ILE A 202 -5.36 -4.97 -11.67
CA ILE A 202 -5.25 -3.90 -10.67
C ILE A 202 -4.65 -4.43 -9.36
N ASN A 203 -5.05 -5.63 -8.93
CA ASN A 203 -4.49 -6.26 -7.74
C ASN A 203 -3.00 -6.59 -7.91
N LEU A 204 -2.59 -7.02 -9.10
CA LEU A 204 -1.18 -7.23 -9.42
C LEU A 204 -0.38 -5.91 -9.37
N TYR A 205 -0.90 -4.84 -9.98
CA TYR A 205 -0.30 -3.51 -9.89
C TYR A 205 -0.14 -3.03 -8.44
N LYS A 206 -1.13 -3.30 -7.60
CA LYS A 206 -1.05 -3.01 -6.16
C LYS A 206 0.01 -3.87 -5.47
N ALA A 207 0.10 -5.16 -5.80
CA ALA A 207 1.08 -6.09 -5.22
C ALA A 207 2.54 -5.73 -5.57
N THR A 208 2.77 -5.10 -6.73
CA THR A 208 4.08 -4.58 -7.15
C THR A 208 4.42 -3.20 -6.56
N GLY A 209 3.57 -2.66 -5.67
CA GLY A 209 3.80 -1.35 -5.06
C GLY A 209 3.50 -0.18 -5.99
N GLY A 210 2.69 -0.37 -7.03
CA GLY A 210 2.32 0.67 -7.98
C GLY A 210 3.40 0.98 -9.01
N GLN A 211 4.38 0.10 -9.20
CA GLN A 211 5.40 0.25 -10.23
C GLN A 211 4.94 -0.34 -11.57
N ASP A 212 5.40 0.28 -12.64
CA ASP A 212 5.13 -0.20 -13.99
C ASP A 212 6.04 -1.41 -14.29
N TYR A 213 5.50 -2.60 -14.11
CA TYR A 213 6.18 -3.88 -14.33
C TYR A 213 6.33 -4.23 -15.82
N THR A 214 5.75 -3.43 -16.73
CA THR A 214 5.89 -3.64 -18.19
C THR A 214 7.22 -3.09 -18.72
N LYS A 215 7.91 -2.25 -17.94
CA LYS A 215 9.23 -1.75 -18.29
C LYS A 215 10.31 -2.58 -17.59
N PRO A 216 11.35 -3.03 -18.31
CA PRO A 216 12.49 -3.67 -17.67
C PRO A 216 13.07 -2.71 -16.62
N SER A 217 13.37 -3.23 -15.41
CA SER A 217 14.02 -2.46 -14.37
C SER A 217 15.33 -1.88 -14.92
N THR A 218 15.33 -0.59 -15.21
CA THR A 218 16.57 0.11 -15.57
C THR A 218 17.38 0.18 -14.29
N ASN A 219 18.34 -0.74 -14.16
CA ASN A 219 19.33 -0.72 -13.10
C ASN A 219 20.04 0.64 -13.14
N LEU A 220 19.88 1.45 -12.10
CA LEU A 220 20.76 2.55 -11.72
C LEU A 220 21.77 2.06 -10.71
#